data_cb387d5cfaf349a67f5cc06f6236708a
#
_entry.id   cb387d5cfaf349a67f5cc06f6236708a
#
_cell.length_a   1.000
_cell.length_b   1.000
_cell.length_c   1.000
_cell.angle_alpha   90.00
_cell.angle_beta   90.00
_cell.angle_gamma   90.00
#
_symmetry.space_group_name_H-M   'P 1'
#
loop_
_entity.id
_entity.type
_entity.pdbx_description
1 polymer ?
#
loop_
_entity_poly.entity_id
_entity_poly.type
_entity_poly.pdbx_seq_one_letter_code
_entity_poly.pdbx_strand_id
1 'polypeptide(L)'
;MHAIHETGGSREKKRQNPMLVGLVLLFAGASAALIQYKVPTIMTDVMGLFSMDAELGSWLMSIFTLVGIFVAVPSGVLAQRFGAKRTMVAALLLIATGSLVGAFANTSALVLASRAVEGVALTMITTCGPVVVQTCVKPQRMGAAMGIWGIWGCVGSTVAAVLTPTVFEAVGFRGVWVAYAAVAVAAASVLVAALHVPPEGKEESTRAVLCVSEARGSGWRDAFTLDVVLFFVGFASFNICLLAVLAYVPTILQMQGFDPTVSGLVSTIPMLLSIVSSPLFGAVSDRMGRCKPLLLVASLVMGPCTFLLYTNTGALLWVAAVIMGFVGMGGVGLFLSGYMKIMPHPERVSLAMGLMILVQGLGQFLGTFLVQRALGPDLTNWMGAGVMLMILGILGSVAIVLCKMK
;
A
#
# COMPACT_ATOMS: atom_id res chain seq x y z
N MET A 1 47.69 10.37 41.25
CA MET A 1 47.97 9.57 40.04
C MET A 1 47.12 8.30 40.15
N HIS A 2 45.86 8.38 39.76
CA HIS A 2 44.91 7.24 39.70
C HIS A 2 44.35 7.20 38.28
N ALA A 3 44.79 6.20 37.52
CA ALA A 3 44.27 5.87 36.21
C ALA A 3 42.89 5.23 36.37
N ILE A 4 41.85 5.92 35.91
CA ILE A 4 40.49 5.37 35.76
C ILE A 4 40.51 4.57 34.48
N HIS A 5 40.45 3.25 34.59
CA HIS A 5 40.22 2.32 33.51
C HIS A 5 38.81 2.56 32.95
N GLU A 6 38.70 3.21 31.80
CA GLU A 6 37.51 3.19 30.97
C GLU A 6 37.34 1.81 30.33
N THR A 7 36.60 0.94 30.99
CA THR A 7 36.04 -0.28 30.37
C THR A 7 34.67 0.03 29.78
N GLY A 8 34.67 0.92 28.82
CA GLY A 8 33.48 1.20 27.96
C GLY A 8 33.51 0.35 26.70
N GLY A 9 33.40 -0.97 26.80
CA GLY A 9 33.12 -1.84 25.68
C GLY A 9 31.72 -1.59 25.16
N SER A 10 31.54 -0.58 24.29
CA SER A 10 30.32 -0.43 23.48
C SER A 10 30.21 -1.69 22.61
N ARG A 11 29.32 -2.62 23.02
CA ARG A 11 28.90 -3.73 22.14
C ARG A 11 28.39 -3.10 20.84
N GLU A 12 29.25 -3.04 19.83
CA GLU A 12 28.90 -2.63 18.49
C GLU A 12 27.73 -3.52 18.06
N LYS A 13 26.51 -2.95 18.05
CA LYS A 13 25.30 -3.66 17.66
C LYS A 13 25.54 -4.27 16.29
N LYS A 14 25.64 -5.59 16.21
CA LYS A 14 25.90 -6.34 14.97
C LYS A 14 24.75 -6.07 14.01
N ARG A 15 24.92 -5.05 13.18
CA ARG A 15 23.91 -4.66 12.18
C ARG A 15 24.03 -5.61 10.99
N GLN A 16 22.88 -6.00 10.43
CA GLN A 16 22.79 -7.06 9.44
C GLN A 16 23.02 -6.54 8.01
N ASN A 17 23.21 -7.48 7.07
CA ASN A 17 23.33 -7.16 5.66
C ASN A 17 22.03 -6.51 5.14
N PRO A 18 22.08 -5.30 4.55
CA PRO A 18 20.90 -4.59 4.07
C PRO A 18 20.12 -5.37 3.00
N MET A 19 20.80 -6.15 2.16
CA MET A 19 20.15 -6.99 1.14
C MET A 19 19.32 -8.09 1.79
N LEU A 20 19.86 -8.79 2.80
CA LEU A 20 19.16 -9.84 3.52
C LEU A 20 17.92 -9.27 4.21
N VAL A 21 18.07 -8.16 4.93
CA VAL A 21 16.95 -7.48 5.61
C VAL A 21 15.89 -7.07 4.61
N GLY A 22 16.29 -6.43 3.51
CA GLY A 22 15.38 -6.01 2.44
C GLY A 22 14.61 -7.17 1.82
N LEU A 23 15.29 -8.28 1.49
CA LEU A 23 14.66 -9.45 0.88
C LEU A 23 13.70 -10.19 1.82
N VAL A 24 14.05 -10.34 3.09
CA VAL A 24 13.18 -10.96 4.10
C VAL A 24 11.92 -10.12 4.29
N LEU A 25 12.07 -8.80 4.38
CA LEU A 25 10.94 -7.89 4.51
C LEU A 25 10.12 -7.82 3.21
N LEU A 26 10.76 -7.84 2.05
CA LEU A 26 10.08 -7.96 0.76
C LEU A 26 9.18 -9.19 0.73
N PHE A 27 9.67 -10.35 1.13
CA PHE A 27 8.88 -11.58 1.19
C PHE A 27 7.70 -11.46 2.16
N ALA A 28 7.91 -10.87 3.34
CA ALA A 28 6.84 -10.62 4.31
C ALA A 28 5.78 -9.64 3.78
N GLY A 29 6.19 -8.54 3.17
CA GLY A 29 5.27 -7.57 2.54
C GLY A 29 4.56 -8.15 1.32
N ALA A 30 5.28 -8.84 0.44
CA ALA A 30 4.72 -9.45 -0.76
C ALA A 30 3.68 -10.53 -0.41
N SER A 31 3.89 -11.32 0.66
CA SER A 31 2.89 -12.28 1.13
C SER A 31 1.59 -11.60 1.58
N ALA A 32 1.69 -10.44 2.21
CA ALA A 32 0.52 -9.64 2.60
C ALA A 32 -0.18 -9.01 1.39
N ALA A 33 0.58 -8.51 0.41
CA ALA A 33 0.02 -8.00 -0.84
C ALA A 33 -0.65 -9.12 -1.67
N LEU A 34 -0.05 -10.30 -1.72
CA LEU A 34 -0.65 -11.48 -2.35
C LEU A 34 -2.05 -11.75 -1.78
N ILE A 35 -2.20 -11.70 -0.45
CA ILE A 35 -3.48 -11.88 0.23
C ILE A 35 -4.42 -10.70 -0.03
N GLN A 36 -3.93 -9.49 -0.13
CA GLN A 36 -4.74 -8.32 -0.48
C GLN A 36 -5.34 -8.45 -1.88
N TYR A 37 -4.52 -8.82 -2.87
CA TYR A 37 -4.89 -8.79 -4.29
C TYR A 37 -5.41 -10.14 -4.83
N LYS A 38 -5.59 -11.16 -3.99
CA LYS A 38 -6.20 -12.44 -4.40
C LYS A 38 -7.64 -12.27 -4.89
N VAL A 39 -8.42 -11.38 -4.27
CA VAL A 39 -9.86 -11.23 -4.56
C VAL A 39 -10.14 -10.56 -5.91
N PRO A 40 -9.49 -9.47 -6.34
CA PRO A 40 -9.80 -8.83 -7.62
C PRO A 40 -9.78 -9.77 -8.83
N THR A 41 -8.89 -10.76 -8.82
CA THR A 41 -8.70 -11.68 -9.94
C THR A 41 -9.74 -12.79 -10.03
N ILE A 42 -10.43 -13.09 -8.93
CA ILE A 42 -11.48 -14.12 -8.81
C ILE A 42 -12.75 -13.54 -8.17
N MET A 43 -12.97 -12.22 -8.32
CA MET A 43 -14.06 -11.53 -7.63
C MET A 43 -15.44 -12.04 -8.06
N THR A 44 -15.64 -12.26 -9.35
CA THR A 44 -16.88 -12.81 -9.92
C THR A 44 -17.22 -14.19 -9.38
N ASP A 45 -16.20 -15.05 -9.28
CA ASP A 45 -16.36 -16.41 -8.76
C ASP A 45 -16.71 -16.39 -7.28
N VAL A 46 -16.03 -15.54 -6.49
CA VAL A 46 -16.31 -15.39 -5.05
C VAL A 46 -17.72 -14.85 -4.82
N MET A 47 -18.14 -13.84 -5.60
CA MET A 47 -19.51 -13.30 -5.53
C MET A 47 -20.55 -14.38 -5.86
N GLY A 48 -20.30 -15.18 -6.91
CA GLY A 48 -21.18 -16.30 -7.29
C GLY A 48 -21.28 -17.37 -6.20
N LEU A 49 -20.14 -17.80 -5.62
CA LEU A 49 -20.09 -18.83 -4.56
C LEU A 49 -20.87 -18.46 -3.30
N PHE A 50 -20.89 -17.19 -2.92
CA PHE A 50 -21.53 -16.69 -1.70
C PHE A 50 -22.83 -15.93 -1.98
N SER A 51 -23.34 -15.97 -3.21
CA SER A 51 -24.54 -15.23 -3.65
C SER A 51 -24.51 -13.77 -3.23
N MET A 52 -23.35 -13.12 -3.41
CA MET A 52 -23.14 -11.71 -3.08
C MET A 52 -23.67 -10.83 -4.22
N ASP A 53 -24.40 -9.79 -3.87
CA ASP A 53 -24.68 -8.70 -4.79
C ASP A 53 -23.43 -7.82 -5.02
N ALA A 54 -23.53 -6.89 -5.94
CA ALA A 54 -22.43 -6.00 -6.28
C ALA A 54 -22.00 -5.12 -5.09
N GLU A 55 -22.92 -4.78 -4.19
CA GLU A 55 -22.60 -4.00 -2.99
C GLU A 55 -21.74 -4.81 -2.01
N LEU A 56 -22.13 -6.02 -1.69
CA LEU A 56 -21.33 -6.93 -0.84
C LEU A 56 -20.00 -7.29 -1.51
N GLY A 57 -19.98 -7.48 -2.83
CA GLY A 57 -18.76 -7.69 -3.60
C GLY A 57 -17.76 -6.55 -3.43
N SER A 58 -18.23 -5.29 -3.49
CA SER A 58 -17.35 -4.14 -3.28
C SER A 58 -16.78 -4.06 -1.87
N TRP A 59 -17.54 -4.51 -0.87
CA TRP A 59 -17.08 -4.58 0.51
C TRP A 59 -15.90 -5.55 0.70
N LEU A 60 -15.73 -6.56 -0.16
CA LEU A 60 -14.55 -7.44 -0.12
C LEU A 60 -13.23 -6.68 -0.29
N MET A 61 -13.26 -5.56 -1.04
CA MET A 61 -12.10 -4.69 -1.22
C MET A 61 -12.07 -3.56 -0.20
N SER A 62 -13.21 -2.92 0.01
CA SER A 62 -13.32 -1.69 0.80
C SER A 62 -13.09 -1.91 2.29
N ILE A 63 -13.60 -3.02 2.86
CA ILE A 63 -13.45 -3.33 4.29
C ILE A 63 -11.99 -3.54 4.67
N PHE A 64 -11.22 -4.13 3.75
CA PHE A 64 -9.81 -4.38 3.93
C PHE A 64 -9.02 -3.07 4.14
N THR A 65 -9.30 -2.06 3.34
CA THR A 65 -8.66 -0.74 3.44
C THR A 65 -9.26 0.12 4.55
N LEU A 66 -10.58 0.05 4.74
CA LEU A 66 -11.29 0.81 5.76
C LEU A 66 -10.77 0.49 7.17
N VAL A 67 -10.69 -0.78 7.51
CA VAL A 67 -10.18 -1.21 8.82
C VAL A 67 -8.74 -0.77 9.03
N GLY A 68 -7.94 -0.78 7.96
CA GLY A 68 -6.56 -0.29 7.99
C GLY A 68 -6.44 1.15 8.48
N ILE A 69 -7.36 2.03 8.10
CA ILE A 69 -7.36 3.45 8.52
C ILE A 69 -7.46 3.56 10.05
N PHE A 70 -8.33 2.79 10.68
CA PHE A 70 -8.53 2.83 12.14
C PHE A 70 -7.36 2.19 12.90
N VAL A 71 -6.70 1.21 12.29
CA VAL A 71 -5.62 0.44 12.93
C VAL A 71 -4.23 1.05 12.69
N ALA A 72 -4.08 1.99 11.77
CA ALA A 72 -2.79 2.59 11.43
C ALA A 72 -2.05 3.18 12.64
N VAL A 73 -2.74 3.99 13.46
CA VAL A 73 -2.15 4.59 14.68
C VAL A 73 -1.91 3.55 15.77
N PRO A 74 -2.88 2.68 16.14
CA PRO A 74 -2.63 1.57 17.05
C PRO A 74 -1.47 0.67 16.65
N SER A 75 -1.28 0.39 15.36
CA SER A 75 -0.16 -0.41 14.86
C SER A 75 1.20 0.19 15.19
N GLY A 76 1.33 1.51 15.04
CA GLY A 76 2.54 2.23 15.44
C GLY A 76 2.83 2.11 16.94
N VAL A 77 1.81 2.25 17.78
CA VAL A 77 1.93 2.09 19.24
C VAL A 77 2.33 0.65 19.62
N LEU A 78 1.71 -0.34 18.97
CA LEU A 78 2.06 -1.76 19.18
C LEU A 78 3.52 -2.04 18.78
N ALA A 79 3.96 -1.50 17.64
CA ALA A 79 5.34 -1.64 17.17
C ALA A 79 6.35 -1.04 18.16
N GLN A 80 6.01 0.09 18.78
CA GLN A 80 6.85 0.73 19.80
C GLN A 80 6.86 -0.06 21.11
N ARG A 81 5.69 -0.55 21.56
CA ARG A 81 5.56 -1.24 22.86
C ARG A 81 6.16 -2.64 22.87
N PHE A 82 5.96 -3.41 21.80
CA PHE A 82 6.35 -4.82 21.72
C PHE A 82 7.57 -5.06 20.81
N GLY A 83 8.02 -4.02 20.11
CA GLY A 83 9.09 -4.08 19.11
C GLY A 83 8.55 -4.41 17.70
N ALA A 84 9.07 -3.71 16.69
CA ALA A 84 8.57 -3.79 15.31
C ALA A 84 8.65 -5.20 14.73
N LYS A 85 9.71 -5.99 15.00
CA LYS A 85 9.83 -7.37 14.52
C LYS A 85 8.74 -8.27 15.11
N ARG A 86 8.50 -8.21 16.43
CA ARG A 86 7.48 -9.05 17.07
C ARG A 86 6.08 -8.69 16.58
N THR A 87 5.80 -7.41 16.46
CA THR A 87 4.52 -6.92 15.93
C THR A 87 4.31 -7.37 14.47
N MET A 88 5.34 -7.36 13.64
CA MET A 88 5.27 -7.84 12.27
C MET A 88 5.05 -9.35 12.17
N VAL A 89 5.70 -10.15 13.03
CA VAL A 89 5.45 -11.60 13.13
C VAL A 89 4.01 -11.87 13.55
N ALA A 90 3.53 -11.18 14.59
CA ALA A 90 2.14 -11.31 15.05
C ALA A 90 1.15 -10.92 13.94
N ALA A 91 1.45 -9.89 13.16
CA ALA A 91 0.63 -9.49 12.02
C ALA A 91 0.63 -10.53 10.88
N LEU A 92 1.77 -11.15 10.58
CA LEU A 92 1.84 -12.25 9.60
C LEU A 92 1.05 -13.49 10.04
N LEU A 93 1.06 -13.80 11.33
CA LEU A 93 0.22 -14.86 11.89
C LEU A 93 -1.26 -14.48 11.89
N LEU A 94 -1.57 -13.21 12.18
CA LEU A 94 -2.94 -12.69 12.13
C LEU A 94 -3.51 -12.72 10.70
N ILE A 95 -2.73 -12.36 9.68
CA ILE A 95 -3.19 -12.42 8.28
C ILE A 95 -3.39 -13.88 7.83
N ALA A 96 -2.56 -14.80 8.31
CA ALA A 96 -2.72 -16.23 8.06
C ALA A 96 -4.00 -16.78 8.72
N THR A 97 -4.25 -16.40 9.99
CA THR A 97 -5.50 -16.82 10.68
C THR A 97 -6.73 -16.22 10.04
N GLY A 98 -6.70 -14.94 9.64
CA GLY A 98 -7.76 -14.30 8.87
C GLY A 98 -8.04 -15.06 7.57
N SER A 99 -6.99 -15.44 6.83
CA SER A 99 -7.12 -16.23 5.61
C SER A 99 -7.68 -17.61 5.88
N LEU A 100 -7.25 -18.31 6.93
CA LEU A 100 -7.81 -19.61 7.31
C LEU A 100 -9.30 -19.50 7.70
N VAL A 101 -9.70 -18.49 8.46
CA VAL A 101 -11.10 -18.23 8.77
C VAL A 101 -11.91 -18.05 7.48
N GLY A 102 -11.38 -17.30 6.52
CA GLY A 102 -11.99 -17.13 5.20
C GLY A 102 -12.10 -18.43 4.40
N ALA A 103 -11.10 -19.33 4.48
CA ALA A 103 -11.13 -20.63 3.81
C ALA A 103 -12.31 -21.52 4.24
N PHE A 104 -12.70 -21.42 5.50
CA PHE A 104 -13.83 -22.17 6.07
C PHE A 104 -15.12 -21.36 6.17
N ALA A 105 -15.18 -20.20 5.51
CA ALA A 105 -16.39 -19.40 5.47
C ALA A 105 -17.50 -20.11 4.70
N ASN A 106 -18.71 -20.09 5.26
CA ASN A 106 -19.91 -20.61 4.65
C ASN A 106 -20.94 -19.49 4.36
N THR A 107 -20.60 -18.25 4.74
CA THR A 107 -21.46 -17.08 4.56
C THR A 107 -20.63 -15.88 4.07
N SER A 108 -21.27 -15.00 3.34
CA SER A 108 -20.68 -13.72 2.90
C SER A 108 -20.14 -12.88 4.08
N ALA A 109 -20.89 -12.85 5.19
CA ALA A 109 -20.47 -12.13 6.40
C ALA A 109 -19.16 -12.65 6.98
N LEU A 110 -18.93 -13.98 6.98
CA LEU A 110 -17.69 -14.56 7.49
C LEU A 110 -16.51 -14.28 6.55
N VAL A 111 -16.73 -14.28 5.23
CA VAL A 111 -15.72 -13.87 4.25
C VAL A 111 -15.33 -12.40 4.50
N LEU A 112 -16.29 -11.49 4.66
CA LEU A 112 -16.05 -10.09 4.96
C LEU A 112 -15.30 -9.90 6.29
N ALA A 113 -15.68 -10.62 7.33
CA ALA A 113 -14.97 -10.59 8.61
C ALA A 113 -13.51 -11.05 8.47
N SER A 114 -13.26 -12.11 7.69
CA SER A 114 -11.91 -12.57 7.38
C SER A 114 -11.09 -11.48 6.67
N ARG A 115 -11.69 -10.77 5.70
CA ARG A 115 -11.06 -9.64 5.00
C ARG A 115 -10.73 -8.48 5.92
N ALA A 116 -11.61 -8.18 6.90
CA ALA A 116 -11.33 -7.18 7.92
C ALA A 116 -10.09 -7.53 8.76
N VAL A 117 -9.98 -8.79 9.21
CA VAL A 117 -8.80 -9.27 9.95
C VAL A 117 -7.53 -9.20 9.10
N GLU A 118 -7.60 -9.59 7.83
CA GLU A 118 -6.48 -9.49 6.90
C GLU A 118 -6.05 -8.02 6.69
N GLY A 119 -7.00 -7.07 6.64
CA GLY A 119 -6.74 -5.63 6.53
C GLY A 119 -6.04 -5.04 7.75
N VAL A 120 -6.45 -5.46 8.98
CA VAL A 120 -5.73 -5.12 10.22
C VAL A 120 -4.27 -5.55 10.11
N ALA A 121 -4.04 -6.79 9.73
CA ALA A 121 -2.71 -7.38 9.67
C ALA A 121 -1.83 -6.71 8.61
N LEU A 122 -2.36 -6.41 7.41
CA LEU A 122 -1.62 -5.68 6.38
C LEU A 122 -1.13 -4.33 6.90
N THR A 123 -2.00 -3.57 7.55
CA THR A 123 -1.65 -2.26 8.09
C THR A 123 -0.54 -2.35 9.13
N MET A 124 -0.57 -3.38 9.99
CA MET A 124 0.50 -3.64 10.94
C MET A 124 1.82 -3.98 10.23
N ILE A 125 1.79 -4.82 9.17
CA ILE A 125 2.97 -5.20 8.38
C ILE A 125 3.59 -3.98 7.71
N THR A 126 2.78 -3.15 7.05
CA THR A 126 3.27 -1.97 6.33
C THR A 126 3.81 -0.89 7.26
N THR A 127 3.25 -0.74 8.44
CA THR A 127 3.74 0.17 9.47
C THR A 127 5.08 -0.32 10.06
N CYS A 128 5.23 -1.63 10.29
CA CYS A 128 6.42 -2.20 10.92
C CYS A 128 7.62 -2.32 9.97
N GLY A 129 7.39 -2.53 8.67
CA GLY A 129 8.46 -2.78 7.70
C GLY A 129 9.58 -1.74 7.71
N PRO A 130 9.30 -0.44 7.51
CA PRO A 130 10.30 0.62 7.58
C PRO A 130 11.02 0.70 8.93
N VAL A 131 10.31 0.45 10.03
CA VAL A 131 10.88 0.47 11.39
C VAL A 131 11.88 -0.67 11.57
N VAL A 132 11.57 -1.88 11.07
CA VAL A 132 12.51 -3.02 11.11
C VAL A 132 13.75 -2.73 10.26
N VAL A 133 13.63 -2.08 9.09
CA VAL A 133 14.81 -1.65 8.31
C VAL A 133 15.68 -0.71 9.14
N GLN A 134 15.09 0.30 9.77
CA GLN A 134 15.83 1.29 10.58
C GLN A 134 16.56 0.65 11.77
N THR A 135 15.98 -0.36 12.39
CA THR A 135 16.59 -1.04 13.54
C THR A 135 17.68 -2.02 13.15
N CYS A 136 17.57 -2.68 11.98
CA CYS A 136 18.48 -3.73 11.55
C CYS A 136 19.66 -3.25 10.69
N VAL A 137 19.52 -2.12 9.96
CA VAL A 137 20.46 -1.66 8.95
C VAL A 137 21.19 -0.40 9.39
N LYS A 138 22.45 -0.23 8.95
CA LYS A 138 23.22 1.02 9.17
C LYS A 138 22.60 2.17 8.38
N PRO A 139 22.55 3.42 8.94
CA PRO A 139 21.97 4.58 8.23
C PRO A 139 22.51 4.80 6.82
N GLN A 140 23.83 4.59 6.61
CA GLN A 140 24.50 4.77 5.31
C GLN A 140 24.06 3.76 4.24
N ARG A 141 23.44 2.63 4.63
CA ARG A 141 22.98 1.55 3.73
C ARG A 141 21.47 1.32 3.80
N MET A 142 20.75 2.20 4.49
CA MET A 142 19.30 2.09 4.67
C MET A 142 18.54 2.20 3.35
N GLY A 143 19.03 3.03 2.41
CA GLY A 143 18.40 3.23 1.12
C GLY A 143 18.24 1.95 0.31
N ALA A 144 19.25 1.05 0.32
CA ALA A 144 19.17 -0.21 -0.39
C ALA A 144 18.08 -1.15 0.18
N ALA A 145 18.01 -1.28 1.51
CA ALA A 145 16.99 -2.11 2.16
C ALA A 145 15.58 -1.53 2.00
N MET A 146 15.42 -0.20 2.08
CA MET A 146 14.14 0.48 1.86
C MET A 146 13.69 0.41 0.39
N GLY A 147 14.64 0.47 -0.56
CA GLY A 147 14.33 0.29 -1.98
C GLY A 147 13.80 -1.11 -2.28
N ILE A 148 14.42 -2.15 -1.71
CA ILE A 148 13.93 -3.54 -1.84
C ILE A 148 12.58 -3.70 -1.13
N TRP A 149 12.42 -3.16 0.08
CA TRP A 149 11.13 -3.15 0.76
C TRP A 149 10.07 -2.46 -0.09
N GLY A 150 10.37 -1.30 -0.69
CA GLY A 150 9.39 -0.47 -1.40
C GLY A 150 8.65 -1.17 -2.56
N ILE A 151 9.18 -2.25 -3.11
CA ILE A 151 8.54 -3.01 -4.20
C ILE A 151 7.61 -4.15 -3.72
N TRP A 152 7.40 -4.29 -2.40
CA TRP A 152 6.59 -5.40 -1.82
C TRP A 152 5.18 -5.49 -2.41
N GLY A 153 4.50 -4.36 -2.56
CA GLY A 153 3.14 -4.30 -3.10
C GLY A 153 3.09 -4.70 -4.57
N CYS A 154 4.07 -4.27 -5.35
CA CYS A 154 4.22 -4.59 -6.75
C CYS A 154 4.46 -6.09 -6.98
N VAL A 155 5.40 -6.66 -6.25
CA VAL A 155 5.72 -8.10 -6.34
C VAL A 155 4.51 -8.93 -5.93
N GLY A 156 3.87 -8.62 -4.79
CA GLY A 156 2.73 -9.38 -4.29
C GLY A 156 1.50 -9.28 -5.18
N SER A 157 1.18 -8.08 -5.71
CA SER A 157 0.04 -7.92 -6.63
C SER A 157 0.24 -8.66 -7.95
N THR A 158 1.46 -8.61 -8.52
CA THR A 158 1.78 -9.34 -9.76
C THR A 158 1.71 -10.84 -9.55
N VAL A 159 2.27 -11.34 -8.44
CA VAL A 159 2.19 -12.76 -8.10
C VAL A 159 0.74 -13.17 -7.89
N ALA A 160 -0.09 -12.34 -7.21
CA ALA A 160 -1.51 -12.60 -7.07
C ALA A 160 -2.23 -12.67 -8.43
N ALA A 161 -1.94 -11.73 -9.34
CA ALA A 161 -2.57 -11.68 -10.65
C ALA A 161 -2.32 -12.95 -11.49
N VAL A 162 -1.12 -13.53 -11.39
CA VAL A 162 -0.75 -14.73 -12.14
C VAL A 162 -1.18 -16.03 -11.44
N LEU A 163 -0.91 -16.11 -10.14
CA LEU A 163 -1.09 -17.37 -9.41
C LEU A 163 -2.52 -17.59 -8.92
N THR A 164 -3.27 -16.55 -8.57
CA THR A 164 -4.59 -16.74 -7.97
C THR A 164 -5.57 -17.44 -8.90
N PRO A 165 -5.74 -17.06 -10.18
CA PRO A 165 -6.62 -17.77 -11.10
C PRO A 165 -6.23 -19.23 -11.25
N THR A 166 -4.95 -19.52 -11.51
CA THR A 166 -4.43 -20.89 -11.68
C THR A 166 -4.66 -21.76 -10.44
N VAL A 167 -4.37 -21.19 -9.25
CA VAL A 167 -4.60 -21.92 -7.98
C VAL A 167 -6.09 -22.11 -7.74
N PHE A 168 -6.93 -21.12 -8.09
CA PHE A 168 -8.37 -21.21 -7.95
C PHE A 168 -8.95 -22.33 -8.83
N GLU A 169 -8.53 -22.42 -10.08
CA GLU A 169 -8.93 -23.51 -10.99
C GLU A 169 -8.52 -24.89 -10.48
N ALA A 170 -7.31 -25.00 -9.90
CA ALA A 170 -6.78 -26.28 -9.45
C ALA A 170 -7.38 -26.78 -8.13
N VAL A 171 -7.59 -25.90 -7.14
CA VAL A 171 -7.95 -26.27 -5.75
C VAL A 171 -9.15 -25.49 -5.20
N GLY A 172 -9.79 -24.66 -6.00
CA GLY A 172 -10.98 -23.88 -5.66
C GLY A 172 -10.73 -22.79 -4.60
N PHE A 173 -11.82 -22.16 -4.19
CA PHE A 173 -11.80 -21.05 -3.21
C PHE A 173 -11.03 -21.39 -1.93
N ARG A 174 -11.35 -22.50 -1.28
CA ARG A 174 -10.68 -22.93 -0.02
C ARG A 174 -9.20 -23.10 -0.20
N GLY A 175 -8.79 -23.70 -1.31
CA GLY A 175 -7.39 -23.95 -1.63
C GLY A 175 -6.57 -22.67 -1.76
N VAL A 176 -7.10 -21.64 -2.41
CA VAL A 176 -6.45 -20.31 -2.51
C VAL A 176 -6.21 -19.71 -1.13
N TRP A 177 -7.22 -19.70 -0.28
CA TRP A 177 -7.11 -19.11 1.07
C TRP A 177 -6.12 -19.88 1.94
N VAL A 178 -6.13 -21.22 1.92
CA VAL A 178 -5.19 -22.05 2.68
C VAL A 178 -3.76 -21.91 2.15
N ALA A 179 -3.56 -21.92 0.83
CA ALA A 179 -2.24 -21.77 0.23
C ALA A 179 -1.60 -20.42 0.62
N TYR A 180 -2.38 -19.34 0.60
CA TYR A 180 -1.86 -18.02 0.92
C TYR A 180 -1.67 -17.82 2.43
N ALA A 181 -2.47 -18.48 3.27
CA ALA A 181 -2.19 -18.58 4.70
C ALA A 181 -0.84 -19.29 4.96
N ALA A 182 -0.56 -20.37 4.24
CA ALA A 182 0.71 -21.07 4.35
C ALA A 182 1.91 -20.19 3.93
N VAL A 183 1.75 -19.40 2.86
CA VAL A 183 2.78 -18.42 2.44
C VAL A 183 3.04 -17.38 3.54
N ALA A 184 1.99 -16.87 4.20
CA ALA A 184 2.15 -15.90 5.30
C ALA A 184 2.86 -16.53 6.51
N VAL A 185 2.54 -17.78 6.86
CA VAL A 185 3.23 -18.54 7.93
C VAL A 185 4.70 -18.78 7.55
N ALA A 186 4.98 -19.14 6.30
CA ALA A 186 6.36 -19.29 5.82
C ALA A 186 7.13 -17.95 5.92
N ALA A 187 6.50 -16.84 5.53
CA ALA A 187 7.09 -15.52 5.67
C ALA A 187 7.38 -15.14 7.14
N ALA A 188 6.47 -15.46 8.07
CA ALA A 188 6.69 -15.28 9.50
C ALA A 188 7.87 -16.11 10.01
N SER A 189 7.97 -17.37 9.58
CA SER A 189 9.07 -18.29 9.95
C SER A 189 10.42 -17.77 9.44
N VAL A 190 10.48 -17.33 8.17
CA VAL A 190 11.68 -16.73 7.58
C VAL A 190 12.07 -15.45 8.33
N LEU A 191 11.11 -14.60 8.66
CA LEU A 191 11.34 -13.36 9.40
C LEU A 191 11.93 -13.64 10.80
N VAL A 192 11.41 -14.66 11.49
CA VAL A 192 11.91 -15.07 12.82
C VAL A 192 13.33 -15.62 12.72
N ALA A 193 13.58 -16.51 11.76
CA ALA A 193 14.85 -17.21 11.61
C ALA A 193 15.99 -16.31 11.09
N ALA A 194 15.70 -15.46 10.10
CA ALA A 194 16.73 -14.70 9.41
C ALA A 194 17.07 -13.35 10.07
N LEU A 195 16.12 -12.69 10.72
CA LEU A 195 16.35 -11.37 11.29
C LEU A 195 16.62 -11.44 12.81
N HIS A 196 17.77 -10.96 13.22
CA HIS A 196 18.11 -10.74 14.63
C HIS A 196 17.99 -9.25 14.93
N VAL A 197 16.91 -8.84 15.58
CA VAL A 197 16.73 -7.47 16.05
C VAL A 197 17.33 -7.37 17.45
N PRO A 198 18.31 -6.46 17.66
CA PRO A 198 18.82 -6.21 19.00
C PRO A 198 17.67 -5.77 19.92
N PRO A 199 17.68 -6.12 21.20
CA PRO A 199 16.69 -5.62 22.14
C PRO A 199 16.71 -4.08 22.10
N GLU A 200 15.57 -3.49 21.74
CA GLU A 200 15.41 -2.03 21.64
C GLU A 200 15.59 -1.42 23.03
N GLY A 201 16.50 -0.46 23.16
CA GLY A 201 16.62 0.33 24.38
C GLY A 201 15.32 1.14 24.58
N LYS A 202 14.75 1.08 25.78
CA LYS A 202 13.49 1.76 26.15
C LYS A 202 13.47 3.27 25.85
N GLU A 203 14.66 3.88 25.74
CA GLU A 203 14.80 5.32 25.52
C GLU A 203 14.45 5.81 24.10
N GLU A 204 14.74 5.00 23.07
CA GLU A 204 14.42 5.36 21.67
C GLU A 204 12.91 5.22 21.36
N SER A 205 12.27 4.23 21.99
CA SER A 205 10.81 4.04 21.94
C SER A 205 10.07 5.18 22.64
N THR A 206 10.59 5.68 23.76
CA THR A 206 9.98 6.79 24.52
C THR A 206 10.02 8.10 23.74
N ARG A 207 11.11 8.36 23.00
CA ARG A 207 11.19 9.57 22.13
C ARG A 207 10.16 9.60 21.01
N ALA A 208 9.92 8.46 20.37
CA ALA A 208 8.90 8.38 19.30
C ALA A 208 7.47 8.55 19.85
N VAL A 209 7.18 8.01 21.06
CA VAL A 209 5.89 8.20 21.77
C VAL A 209 5.73 9.65 22.21
N LEU A 210 6.78 10.29 22.71
CA LEU A 210 6.77 11.69 23.10
C LEU A 210 6.49 12.60 21.89
N CYS A 211 7.08 12.32 20.73
CA CYS A 211 6.77 13.06 19.48
C CYS A 211 5.28 12.96 19.07
N VAL A 212 4.62 11.81 19.31
CA VAL A 212 3.18 11.66 19.06
C VAL A 212 2.35 12.33 20.16
N SER A 213 2.84 12.32 21.41
CA SER A 213 2.16 12.97 22.56
C SER A 213 2.31 14.48 22.55
N GLU A 214 3.49 15.00 22.20
CA GLU A 214 3.73 16.44 22.01
C GLU A 214 2.96 17.02 20.82
N ALA A 215 2.74 16.22 19.77
CA ALA A 215 1.85 16.58 18.67
C ALA A 215 0.38 16.80 19.13
N ARG A 216 -0.04 16.24 20.25
CA ARG A 216 -1.36 16.49 20.85
C ARG A 216 -1.49 17.87 21.52
N GLY A 217 -0.38 18.48 21.90
CA GLY A 217 -0.38 19.75 22.67
C GLY A 217 -0.23 21.02 21.86
N SER A 218 0.22 20.98 20.61
CA SER A 218 0.52 22.16 19.79
C SER A 218 -0.24 22.10 18.47
N GLY A 219 -1.24 22.95 18.38
CA GLY A 219 -1.92 23.46 17.16
C GLY A 219 -2.03 22.56 15.94
N TRP A 220 -2.97 21.59 15.94
CA TRP A 220 -3.40 20.89 14.70
C TRP A 220 -3.74 21.87 13.57
N ARG A 221 -4.16 23.09 13.89
CA ARG A 221 -4.51 24.15 12.92
C ARG A 221 -3.34 24.57 12.07
N ASP A 222 -2.11 24.60 12.62
CA ASP A 222 -0.91 25.02 11.88
C ASP A 222 -0.38 23.95 10.93
N ALA A 223 -0.80 22.69 11.12
CA ALA A 223 -0.46 21.57 10.22
C ALA A 223 -1.36 21.52 8.98
N PHE A 224 -2.55 22.16 9.01
CA PHE A 224 -3.53 22.18 7.92
C PHE A 224 -3.55 23.54 7.21
N THR A 225 -2.46 23.90 6.56
CA THR A 225 -2.46 25.02 5.60
C THR A 225 -3.26 24.65 4.36
N LEU A 226 -3.77 25.65 3.64
CA LEU A 226 -4.47 25.42 2.37
C LEU A 226 -3.62 24.60 1.39
N ASP A 227 -2.31 24.85 1.34
CA ASP A 227 -1.37 24.11 0.48
C ASP A 227 -1.29 22.62 0.86
N VAL A 228 -1.29 22.30 2.15
CA VAL A 228 -1.32 20.90 2.65
C VAL A 228 -2.64 20.22 2.29
N VAL A 229 -3.78 20.91 2.46
CA VAL A 229 -5.09 20.36 2.09
C VAL A 229 -5.18 20.09 0.58
N LEU A 230 -4.75 21.04 -0.25
CA LEU A 230 -4.72 20.89 -1.71
C LEU A 230 -3.81 19.72 -2.13
N PHE A 231 -2.66 19.60 -1.48
CA PHE A 231 -1.75 18.48 -1.71
C PHE A 231 -2.39 17.12 -1.35
N PHE A 232 -3.07 17.05 -0.21
CA PHE A 232 -3.79 15.84 0.21
C PHE A 232 -4.95 15.47 -0.73
N VAL A 233 -5.67 16.46 -1.26
CA VAL A 233 -6.69 16.23 -2.29
C VAL A 233 -6.06 15.61 -3.54
N GLY A 234 -4.93 16.13 -4.00
CA GLY A 234 -4.19 15.56 -5.13
C GLY A 234 -3.72 14.13 -4.86
N PHE A 235 -3.18 13.87 -3.67
CA PHE A 235 -2.70 12.54 -3.27
C PHE A 235 -3.86 11.54 -3.08
N ALA A 236 -4.97 11.97 -2.49
CA ALA A 236 -6.18 11.14 -2.38
C ALA A 236 -6.73 10.77 -3.76
N SER A 237 -6.85 11.74 -4.68
CA SER A 237 -7.31 11.49 -6.05
C SER A 237 -6.41 10.51 -6.81
N PHE A 238 -5.11 10.62 -6.62
CA PHE A 238 -4.14 9.66 -7.16
C PHE A 238 -4.42 8.24 -6.65
N ASN A 239 -4.61 8.08 -5.33
CA ASN A 239 -4.89 6.78 -4.72
C ASN A 239 -6.28 6.23 -5.06
N ILE A 240 -7.28 7.08 -5.28
CA ILE A 240 -8.61 6.72 -5.80
C ILE A 240 -8.46 6.03 -7.16
N CYS A 241 -7.78 6.69 -8.11
CA CYS A 241 -7.56 6.14 -9.45
C CYS A 241 -6.76 4.83 -9.40
N LEU A 242 -5.69 4.79 -8.59
CA LEU A 242 -4.84 3.61 -8.46
C LEU A 242 -5.63 2.38 -7.99
N LEU A 243 -6.34 2.51 -6.87
CA LEU A 243 -7.05 1.35 -6.33
C LEU A 243 -8.28 0.98 -7.15
N ALA A 244 -8.95 1.95 -7.78
CA ALA A 244 -10.01 1.68 -8.75
C ALA A 244 -9.53 0.75 -9.86
N VAL A 245 -8.35 1.00 -10.44
CA VAL A 245 -7.76 0.15 -11.48
C VAL A 245 -7.44 -1.25 -10.93
N LEU A 246 -6.75 -1.33 -9.80
CA LEU A 246 -6.35 -2.62 -9.23
C LEU A 246 -7.54 -3.49 -8.79
N ALA A 247 -8.63 -2.87 -8.35
CA ALA A 247 -9.79 -3.59 -7.83
C ALA A 247 -10.78 -4.02 -8.92
N TYR A 248 -11.01 -3.19 -9.94
CA TYR A 248 -12.12 -3.41 -10.87
C TYR A 248 -11.70 -3.72 -12.31
N VAL A 249 -10.52 -3.30 -12.78
CA VAL A 249 -10.09 -3.59 -14.16
C VAL A 249 -10.04 -5.11 -14.43
N PRO A 250 -9.57 -5.97 -13.51
CA PRO A 250 -9.65 -7.41 -13.72
C PRO A 250 -11.09 -7.90 -13.97
N THR A 251 -12.05 -7.43 -13.15
CA THR A 251 -13.45 -7.81 -13.26
C THR A 251 -14.06 -7.32 -14.60
N ILE A 252 -13.77 -6.06 -15.01
CA ILE A 252 -14.23 -5.51 -16.30
C ILE A 252 -13.77 -6.40 -17.45
N LEU A 253 -12.48 -6.73 -17.48
CA LEU A 253 -11.90 -7.48 -18.58
C LEU A 253 -12.41 -8.93 -18.61
N GLN A 254 -12.61 -9.55 -17.45
CA GLN A 254 -13.21 -10.89 -17.36
C GLN A 254 -14.65 -10.90 -17.87
N MET A 255 -15.47 -9.89 -17.54
CA MET A 255 -16.83 -9.75 -18.07
C MET A 255 -16.84 -9.54 -19.59
N GLN A 256 -15.76 -9.06 -20.19
CA GLN A 256 -15.57 -8.91 -21.62
C GLN A 256 -14.94 -10.15 -22.28
N GLY A 257 -14.75 -11.24 -21.53
CA GLY A 257 -14.25 -12.52 -22.02
C GLY A 257 -12.73 -12.67 -22.05
N PHE A 258 -11.98 -11.77 -21.39
CA PHE A 258 -10.54 -11.92 -21.25
C PHE A 258 -10.20 -13.01 -20.21
N ASP A 259 -9.09 -13.70 -20.44
CA ASP A 259 -8.52 -14.64 -19.49
C ASP A 259 -8.26 -13.96 -18.12
N PRO A 260 -8.60 -14.61 -16.98
CA PRO A 260 -8.41 -14.04 -15.65
C PRO A 260 -6.97 -13.62 -15.34
N THR A 261 -5.97 -14.37 -15.82
CA THR A 261 -4.55 -14.05 -15.62
C THR A 261 -4.17 -12.78 -16.40
N VAL A 262 -4.60 -12.68 -17.67
CA VAL A 262 -4.36 -11.50 -18.49
C VAL A 262 -5.04 -10.27 -17.89
N SER A 263 -6.27 -10.42 -17.44
CA SER A 263 -7.04 -9.36 -16.78
C SER A 263 -6.34 -8.84 -15.52
N GLY A 264 -5.82 -9.74 -14.70
CA GLY A 264 -5.03 -9.41 -13.51
C GLY A 264 -3.72 -8.71 -13.86
N LEU A 265 -2.99 -9.21 -14.87
CA LEU A 265 -1.73 -8.60 -15.32
C LEU A 265 -1.93 -7.17 -15.82
N VAL A 266 -2.94 -6.90 -16.63
CA VAL A 266 -3.22 -5.54 -17.13
C VAL A 266 -3.37 -4.55 -15.97
N SER A 267 -4.07 -4.90 -14.91
CA SER A 267 -4.26 -4.04 -13.74
C SER A 267 -2.97 -3.83 -12.94
N THR A 268 -2.02 -4.77 -12.99
CA THR A 268 -0.77 -4.70 -12.22
C THR A 268 0.40 -4.09 -12.99
N ILE A 269 0.31 -3.97 -14.32
CA ILE A 269 1.33 -3.30 -15.16
C ILE A 269 1.73 -1.93 -14.60
N PRO A 270 0.79 -1.04 -14.18
CA PRO A 270 1.17 0.24 -13.60
C PRO A 270 2.10 0.11 -12.39
N MET A 271 1.85 -0.84 -11.52
CA MET A 271 2.69 -1.06 -10.35
C MET A 271 4.06 -1.63 -10.73
N LEU A 272 4.12 -2.56 -11.70
CA LEU A 272 5.39 -3.12 -12.19
C LEU A 272 6.30 -2.04 -12.77
N LEU A 273 5.76 -1.19 -13.62
CA LEU A 273 6.53 -0.10 -14.23
C LEU A 273 6.98 0.95 -13.22
N SER A 274 6.29 1.07 -12.07
CA SER A 274 6.67 1.99 -11.00
C SER A 274 8.04 1.66 -10.39
N ILE A 275 8.48 0.41 -10.45
CA ILE A 275 9.80 -0.02 -9.95
C ILE A 275 10.93 0.77 -10.64
N VAL A 276 10.77 1.01 -11.94
CA VAL A 276 11.76 1.75 -12.74
C VAL A 276 11.42 3.24 -12.78
N SER A 277 10.16 3.59 -12.95
CA SER A 277 9.75 4.99 -13.17
C SER A 277 9.86 5.84 -11.91
N SER A 278 9.55 5.31 -10.73
CA SER A 278 9.59 6.09 -9.49
C SER A 278 11.02 6.58 -9.12
N PRO A 279 12.07 5.74 -9.17
CA PRO A 279 13.45 6.21 -8.99
C PRO A 279 13.90 7.18 -10.09
N LEU A 280 13.47 6.95 -11.34
CA LEU A 280 13.81 7.82 -12.46
C LEU A 280 13.21 9.21 -12.28
N PHE A 281 11.93 9.31 -11.91
CA PHE A 281 11.27 10.58 -11.62
C PHE A 281 11.89 11.28 -10.42
N GLY A 282 12.29 10.54 -9.38
CA GLY A 282 13.07 11.07 -8.27
C GLY A 282 14.37 11.71 -8.73
N ALA A 283 15.18 11.00 -9.52
CA ALA A 283 16.45 11.49 -10.04
C ALA A 283 16.29 12.72 -10.95
N VAL A 284 15.25 12.73 -11.80
CA VAL A 284 14.92 13.90 -12.64
C VAL A 284 14.48 15.09 -11.80
N SER A 285 13.64 14.87 -10.77
CA SER A 285 13.22 15.90 -9.82
C SER A 285 14.41 16.53 -9.11
N ASP A 286 15.37 15.72 -8.67
CA ASP A 286 16.57 16.20 -7.99
C ASP A 286 17.44 17.07 -8.92
N ARG A 287 17.61 16.66 -10.17
CA ARG A 287 18.32 17.46 -11.19
C ARG A 287 17.63 18.77 -11.52
N MET A 288 16.30 18.77 -11.57
CA MET A 288 15.51 19.99 -11.84
C MET A 288 15.40 20.90 -10.61
N GLY A 289 15.70 20.42 -9.41
CA GLY A 289 15.49 21.12 -8.15
C GLY A 289 14.02 21.38 -7.80
N ARG A 290 13.09 20.87 -8.63
CA ARG A 290 11.63 21.10 -8.50
C ARG A 290 10.87 19.80 -8.73
N CYS A 291 10.03 19.40 -7.75
CA CYS A 291 9.20 18.20 -7.86
C CYS A 291 7.82 18.49 -8.47
N LYS A 292 7.31 19.72 -8.35
CA LYS A 292 5.94 20.10 -8.77
C LYS A 292 5.62 19.78 -10.24
N PRO A 293 6.46 20.10 -11.26
CA PRO A 293 6.12 19.81 -12.65
C PRO A 293 5.93 18.33 -12.93
N LEU A 294 6.83 17.49 -12.40
CA LEU A 294 6.74 16.03 -12.56
C LEU A 294 5.53 15.45 -11.83
N LEU A 295 5.22 15.96 -10.64
CA LEU A 295 4.05 15.57 -9.87
C LEU A 295 2.75 15.91 -10.61
N LEU A 296 2.70 17.08 -11.26
CA LEU A 296 1.57 17.50 -12.09
C LEU A 296 1.36 16.58 -13.28
N VAL A 297 2.42 16.27 -14.01
CA VAL A 297 2.33 15.35 -15.17
C VAL A 297 1.86 13.97 -14.71
N ALA A 298 2.43 13.45 -13.61
CA ALA A 298 2.03 12.17 -13.04
C ALA A 298 0.55 12.16 -12.64
N SER A 299 0.08 13.18 -11.93
CA SER A 299 -1.32 13.27 -11.49
C SER A 299 -2.28 13.46 -12.65
N LEU A 300 -1.93 14.26 -13.65
CA LEU A 300 -2.78 14.56 -14.82
C LEU A 300 -3.06 13.30 -15.66
N VAL A 301 -2.10 12.39 -15.73
CA VAL A 301 -2.21 11.15 -16.50
C VAL A 301 -3.11 10.13 -15.82
N MET A 302 -3.23 10.15 -14.48
CA MET A 302 -3.98 9.13 -13.73
C MET A 302 -5.45 9.05 -14.15
N GLY A 303 -6.17 10.18 -14.20
CA GLY A 303 -7.59 10.21 -14.54
C GLY A 303 -7.88 9.71 -15.96
N PRO A 304 -7.29 10.32 -17.01
CA PRO A 304 -7.50 9.88 -18.40
C PRO A 304 -7.11 8.42 -18.65
N CYS A 305 -5.98 7.96 -18.10
CA CYS A 305 -5.58 6.55 -18.26
C CYS A 305 -6.56 5.61 -17.56
N THR A 306 -7.05 5.95 -16.37
CA THR A 306 -8.08 5.16 -15.68
C THR A 306 -9.37 5.11 -16.52
N PHE A 307 -9.81 6.21 -17.10
CA PHE A 307 -10.95 6.23 -18.03
C PHE A 307 -10.74 5.26 -19.20
N LEU A 308 -9.58 5.32 -19.85
CA LEU A 308 -9.27 4.42 -20.97
C LEU A 308 -9.24 2.94 -20.56
N LEU A 309 -8.72 2.63 -19.37
CA LEU A 309 -8.70 1.27 -18.80
C LEU A 309 -10.11 0.72 -18.52
N TYR A 310 -11.08 1.59 -18.25
CA TYR A 310 -12.46 1.23 -17.98
C TYR A 310 -13.33 1.10 -19.22
N THR A 311 -12.96 1.76 -20.34
CA THR A 311 -13.83 1.91 -21.50
C THR A 311 -13.31 1.24 -22.76
N ASN A 312 -12.05 0.80 -22.79
CA ASN A 312 -11.41 0.23 -23.98
C ASN A 312 -10.88 -1.18 -23.74
N THR A 313 -10.85 -1.99 -24.78
CA THR A 313 -10.39 -3.40 -24.76
C THR A 313 -9.25 -3.68 -25.73
N GLY A 314 -9.00 -2.79 -26.66
CA GLY A 314 -7.99 -2.95 -27.72
C GLY A 314 -6.59 -2.43 -27.32
N ALA A 315 -5.82 -2.01 -28.31
CA ALA A 315 -4.47 -1.48 -28.12
C ALA A 315 -4.41 -0.30 -27.12
N LEU A 316 -5.46 0.53 -27.07
CA LEU A 316 -5.55 1.67 -26.15
C LEU A 316 -5.54 1.25 -24.69
N LEU A 317 -6.06 0.07 -24.32
CA LEU A 317 -5.98 -0.51 -22.97
C LEU A 317 -4.53 -0.66 -22.54
N TRP A 318 -3.71 -1.31 -23.36
CA TRP A 318 -2.29 -1.55 -23.07
C TRP A 318 -1.48 -0.26 -23.03
N VAL A 319 -1.73 0.64 -23.97
CA VAL A 319 -1.08 1.96 -23.99
C VAL A 319 -1.42 2.74 -22.71
N ALA A 320 -2.69 2.74 -22.28
CA ALA A 320 -3.11 3.40 -21.06
C ALA A 320 -2.45 2.79 -19.81
N ALA A 321 -2.37 1.45 -19.73
CA ALA A 321 -1.69 0.76 -18.62
C ALA A 321 -0.20 1.13 -18.55
N VAL A 322 0.50 1.17 -19.69
CA VAL A 322 1.92 1.54 -19.76
C VAL A 322 2.13 3.01 -19.41
N ILE A 323 1.35 3.91 -19.95
CA ILE A 323 1.44 5.36 -19.66
C ILE A 323 1.14 5.62 -18.18
N MET A 324 0.07 5.03 -17.64
CA MET A 324 -0.27 5.13 -16.23
C MET A 324 0.89 4.62 -15.35
N GLY A 325 1.51 3.49 -15.72
CA GLY A 325 2.60 2.90 -14.97
C GLY A 325 3.88 3.71 -15.03
N PHE A 326 4.30 4.12 -16.22
CA PHE A 326 5.57 4.82 -16.38
C PHE A 326 5.47 6.29 -15.97
N VAL A 327 4.42 6.98 -16.34
CA VAL A 327 4.25 8.41 -16.06
C VAL A 327 3.50 8.63 -14.75
N GLY A 328 2.33 8.02 -14.60
CA GLY A 328 1.49 8.19 -13.40
C GLY A 328 2.17 7.70 -12.14
N MET A 329 2.57 6.43 -12.12
CA MET A 329 3.19 5.81 -10.95
C MET A 329 4.61 6.31 -10.66
N GLY A 330 5.27 6.94 -11.63
CA GLY A 330 6.53 7.66 -11.40
C GLY A 330 6.41 8.76 -10.34
N GLY A 331 5.21 9.33 -10.16
CA GLY A 331 4.91 10.35 -9.16
C GLY A 331 4.83 9.86 -7.71
N VAL A 332 4.75 8.56 -7.43
CA VAL A 332 4.53 8.02 -6.07
C VAL A 332 5.59 8.52 -5.08
N GLY A 333 6.87 8.39 -5.42
CA GLY A 333 7.97 8.89 -4.59
C GLY A 333 7.98 10.41 -4.45
N LEU A 334 7.49 11.12 -5.47
CA LEU A 334 7.43 12.59 -5.48
C LEU A 334 6.34 13.13 -4.53
N PHE A 335 5.26 12.40 -4.28
CA PHE A 335 4.28 12.80 -3.27
C PHE A 335 4.91 12.87 -1.89
N LEU A 336 5.74 11.89 -1.53
CA LEU A 336 6.41 11.90 -0.24
C LEU A 336 7.43 13.04 -0.12
N SER A 337 8.29 13.20 -1.12
CA SER A 337 9.30 14.28 -1.15
C SER A 337 8.67 15.66 -1.29
N GLY A 338 7.59 15.79 -2.05
CA GLY A 338 6.83 17.03 -2.22
C GLY A 338 6.16 17.49 -0.94
N TYR A 339 5.58 16.54 -0.18
CA TYR A 339 4.96 16.86 1.11
C TYR A 339 5.98 17.42 2.13
N MET A 340 7.17 16.84 2.18
CA MET A 340 8.24 17.32 3.05
C MET A 340 8.66 18.77 2.73
N LYS A 341 8.53 19.20 1.47
CA LYS A 341 8.84 20.60 1.06
C LYS A 341 7.75 21.61 1.42
N ILE A 342 6.50 21.15 1.59
CA ILE A 342 5.36 22.01 1.92
C ILE A 342 5.20 22.15 3.43
N MET A 343 5.69 21.19 4.19
CA MET A 343 5.50 21.13 5.62
C MET A 343 6.22 22.30 6.33
N PRO A 344 5.51 23.12 7.11
CA PRO A 344 6.10 24.31 7.75
C PRO A 344 7.08 23.97 8.89
N HIS A 345 7.01 22.75 9.46
CA HIS A 345 7.78 22.33 10.62
C HIS A 345 8.50 21.01 10.41
N PRO A 346 9.82 21.01 10.11
CA PRO A 346 10.60 19.79 9.88
C PRO A 346 10.60 18.80 11.06
N GLU A 347 10.43 19.30 12.27
CA GLU A 347 10.36 18.52 13.51
C GLU A 347 9.10 17.60 13.60
N ARG A 348 8.09 17.83 12.74
CA ARG A 348 6.81 17.07 12.72
C ARG A 348 6.76 16.01 11.63
N VAL A 349 7.89 15.52 11.16
CA VAL A 349 7.97 14.53 10.07
C VAL A 349 7.15 13.26 10.37
N SER A 350 7.15 12.78 11.62
CA SER A 350 6.36 11.58 11.99
C SER A 350 4.86 11.80 11.86
N LEU A 351 4.36 12.98 12.26
CA LEU A 351 2.95 13.34 12.09
C LEU A 351 2.60 13.45 10.60
N ALA A 352 3.49 14.06 9.83
CA ALA A 352 3.35 14.19 8.39
C ALA A 352 3.19 12.84 7.69
N MET A 353 4.04 11.89 8.03
CA MET A 353 3.97 10.52 7.49
C MET A 353 2.67 9.83 7.88
N GLY A 354 2.22 9.97 9.13
CA GLY A 354 0.95 9.43 9.59
C GLY A 354 -0.25 9.99 8.80
N LEU A 355 -0.27 11.30 8.55
CA LEU A 355 -1.31 11.95 7.74
C LEU A 355 -1.28 11.46 6.28
N MET A 356 -0.09 11.28 5.69
CA MET A 356 0.04 10.73 4.35
C MET A 356 -0.55 9.31 4.25
N ILE A 357 -0.25 8.45 5.21
CA ILE A 357 -0.79 7.07 5.25
C ILE A 357 -2.32 7.10 5.42
N LEU A 358 -2.84 7.99 6.26
CA LEU A 358 -4.28 8.16 6.44
C LEU A 358 -4.94 8.62 5.15
N VAL A 359 -4.40 9.63 4.47
CA VAL A 359 -4.93 10.13 3.19
C VAL A 359 -4.84 9.07 2.09
N GLN A 360 -3.75 8.30 2.07
CA GLN A 360 -3.62 7.15 1.18
C GLN A 360 -4.74 6.13 1.42
N GLY A 361 -4.96 5.72 2.67
CA GLY A 361 -6.01 4.78 3.03
C GLY A 361 -7.40 5.29 2.69
N LEU A 362 -7.69 6.56 2.97
CA LEU A 362 -8.94 7.22 2.59
C LEU A 362 -9.14 7.24 1.07
N GLY A 363 -8.10 7.60 0.30
CA GLY A 363 -8.15 7.58 -1.16
C GLY A 363 -8.43 6.17 -1.70
N GLN A 364 -7.75 5.16 -1.17
CA GLN A 364 -7.95 3.77 -1.55
C GLN A 364 -9.36 3.27 -1.22
N PHE A 365 -9.87 3.58 -0.03
CA PHE A 365 -11.26 3.25 0.35
C PHE A 365 -12.27 3.95 -0.57
N LEU A 366 -12.12 5.26 -0.78
CA LEU A 366 -13.00 6.01 -1.66
C LEU A 366 -12.94 5.50 -3.11
N GLY A 367 -11.78 5.04 -3.57
CA GLY A 367 -11.61 4.47 -4.91
C GLY A 367 -12.52 3.27 -5.15
N THR A 368 -12.58 2.33 -4.19
CA THR A 368 -13.46 1.18 -4.29
C THR A 368 -14.94 1.54 -4.06
N PHE A 369 -15.22 2.36 -3.06
CA PHE A 369 -16.58 2.74 -2.67
C PHE A 369 -17.29 3.58 -3.74
N LEU A 370 -16.64 4.60 -4.29
CA LEU A 370 -17.22 5.48 -5.31
C LEU A 370 -17.43 4.76 -6.64
N VAL A 371 -16.47 3.90 -7.03
CA VAL A 371 -16.61 3.10 -8.26
C VAL A 371 -17.82 2.19 -8.16
N GLN A 372 -18.01 1.51 -7.03
CA GLN A 372 -19.18 0.67 -6.82
C GLN A 372 -20.50 1.45 -6.99
N ARG A 373 -20.57 2.64 -6.38
CA ARG A 373 -21.76 3.51 -6.51
C ARG A 373 -22.01 3.95 -7.94
N ALA A 374 -20.95 4.22 -8.71
CA ALA A 374 -21.05 4.62 -10.11
C ALA A 374 -21.44 3.46 -11.03
N LEU A 375 -20.97 2.23 -10.73
CA LEU A 375 -21.28 1.04 -11.51
C LEU A 375 -22.74 0.59 -11.36
N GLY A 376 -23.35 0.89 -10.22
CA GLY A 376 -24.70 0.40 -9.89
C GLY A 376 -24.75 -1.07 -9.49
N PRO A 377 -25.96 -1.60 -9.20
CA PRO A 377 -26.13 -2.97 -8.69
C PRO A 377 -25.69 -4.04 -9.69
N ASP A 378 -25.81 -3.79 -10.98
CA ASP A 378 -25.52 -4.78 -12.05
C ASP A 378 -24.08 -4.70 -12.57
N LEU A 379 -23.23 -3.86 -11.99
CA LEU A 379 -21.85 -3.61 -12.44
C LEU A 379 -21.74 -3.29 -13.95
N THR A 380 -22.68 -2.59 -14.53
CA THR A 380 -22.74 -2.39 -15.99
C THR A 380 -22.31 -1.00 -16.44
N ASN A 381 -22.37 0.01 -15.57
CA ASN A 381 -22.10 1.40 -15.94
C ASN A 381 -20.60 1.76 -15.89
N TRP A 382 -19.79 1.03 -16.67
CA TRP A 382 -18.33 1.26 -16.74
C TRP A 382 -17.95 2.62 -17.28
N MET A 383 -18.71 3.13 -18.27
CA MET A 383 -18.52 4.46 -18.82
C MET A 383 -18.71 5.53 -17.74
N GLY A 384 -19.79 5.46 -16.95
CA GLY A 384 -20.06 6.41 -15.88
C GLY A 384 -18.98 6.40 -14.80
N ALA A 385 -18.52 5.20 -14.40
CA ALA A 385 -17.43 5.05 -13.44
C ALA A 385 -16.11 5.62 -13.99
N GLY A 386 -15.79 5.34 -15.25
CA GLY A 386 -14.60 5.88 -15.92
C GLY A 386 -14.61 7.41 -16.00
N VAL A 387 -15.73 8.02 -16.38
CA VAL A 387 -15.90 9.49 -16.42
C VAL A 387 -15.74 10.10 -15.03
N MET A 388 -16.35 9.50 -14.01
CA MET A 388 -16.20 9.94 -12.61
C MET A 388 -14.73 9.93 -12.18
N LEU A 389 -14.01 8.85 -12.46
CA LEU A 389 -12.58 8.72 -12.10
C LEU A 389 -11.70 9.71 -12.88
N MET A 390 -12.02 9.96 -14.16
CA MET A 390 -11.36 10.99 -14.96
C MET A 390 -11.53 12.38 -14.33
N ILE A 391 -12.76 12.73 -13.92
CA ILE A 391 -13.04 14.01 -13.27
C ILE A 391 -12.28 14.12 -11.95
N LEU A 392 -12.31 13.08 -11.10
CA LEU A 392 -11.58 13.07 -9.83
C LEU A 392 -10.07 13.20 -10.02
N GLY A 393 -9.49 12.52 -11.03
CA GLY A 393 -8.08 12.65 -11.36
C GLY A 393 -7.69 14.06 -11.83
N ILE A 394 -8.54 14.69 -12.66
CA ILE A 394 -8.34 16.08 -13.10
C ILE A 394 -8.46 17.05 -11.90
N LEU A 395 -9.47 16.89 -11.05
CA LEU A 395 -9.64 17.72 -9.83
C LEU A 395 -8.42 17.60 -8.91
N GLY A 396 -7.88 16.39 -8.74
CA GLY A 396 -6.63 16.19 -7.99
C GLY A 396 -5.45 16.91 -8.62
N SER A 397 -5.34 16.90 -9.94
CA SER A 397 -4.29 17.63 -10.67
C SER A 397 -4.44 19.15 -10.53
N VAL A 398 -5.65 19.66 -10.60
CA VAL A 398 -5.94 21.08 -10.35
C VAL A 398 -5.56 21.49 -8.93
N ALA A 399 -5.87 20.65 -7.94
CA ALA A 399 -5.46 20.89 -6.56
C ALA A 399 -3.93 21.01 -6.42
N ILE A 400 -3.15 20.16 -7.11
CA ILE A 400 -1.68 20.25 -7.12
C ILE A 400 -1.18 21.52 -7.86
N VAL A 401 -1.87 21.96 -8.92
CA VAL A 401 -1.54 23.25 -9.60
C VAL A 401 -1.68 24.41 -8.63
N LEU A 402 -2.79 24.46 -7.89
CA LEU A 402 -3.09 25.52 -6.94
C LEU A 402 -2.19 25.49 -5.68
N CYS A 403 -1.68 24.32 -5.31
CA CYS A 403 -0.77 24.16 -4.17
C CYS A 403 0.54 24.91 -4.43
N LYS A 404 0.93 25.80 -3.51
CA LYS A 404 2.20 26.55 -3.57
C LYS A 404 3.35 25.70 -3.04
N MET A 405 3.96 24.89 -3.91
CA MET A 405 5.22 24.19 -3.62
C MET A 405 6.41 25.06 -4.01
N LYS A 406 7.29 25.33 -3.06
CA LYS A 406 8.57 26.02 -3.29
C LYS A 406 9.61 25.09 -3.90
#